data_025e54b3a95be857abf39f574132febe
#
_entry.id   025e54b3a95be857abf39f574132febe
#
_cell.length_a   1.000
_cell.length_b   1.000
_cell.length_c   1.000
_cell.angle_alpha   90.00
_cell.angle_beta   90.00
_cell.angle_gamma   90.00
#
_symmetry.space_group_name_H-M   'P 1'
#
loop_
_entity.id
_entity.type
_entity.pdbx_description
1 polymer ?
#
loop_
_entity_poly.entity_id
_entity_poly.type
_entity_poly.pdbx_seq_one_letter_code
_entity_poly.pdbx_strand_id
1 'polypeptide(L)'
;MDIYFLSSNQFKINEVQTILNSSNITIYSVSKKINEIQSNDMTEIALDKALKAFQQIGRPILVEQTGLLIKDFGNLPGGLTQIFWDSLEADKFSEIFSKIGSAEVTAKTVLAFCDGKQIHTFEGTVDGHIVFPPRGNKDFQWDCIFEPLGYNQTFAELGDKKNEISMRKIALEKLRKHLEEIK
;
A
#
# COMPACT_ATOMS: atom_id res chain seq x y z
N MET A 1 16.98 16.00 4.48
CA MET A 1 16.73 15.38 3.15
C MET A 1 15.28 15.60 2.78
N ASP A 2 15.03 16.12 1.58
CA ASP A 2 13.68 16.36 1.08
C ASP A 2 13.28 15.20 0.17
N ILE A 3 12.17 14.53 0.51
CA ILE A 3 11.63 13.39 -0.23
C ILE A 3 10.23 13.75 -0.70
N TYR A 4 9.95 13.53 -1.97
CA TYR A 4 8.65 13.79 -2.57
C TYR A 4 7.84 12.50 -2.62
N PHE A 5 6.68 12.48 -1.98
CA PHE A 5 5.77 11.34 -1.98
C PHE A 5 4.67 11.52 -3.03
N LEU A 6 4.65 10.66 -4.03
CA LEU A 6 3.66 10.70 -5.12
C LEU A 6 2.34 10.09 -4.65
N SER A 7 1.44 10.92 -4.18
CA SER A 7 0.09 10.51 -3.77
C SER A 7 -0.86 11.70 -3.75
N SER A 8 -2.11 11.48 -4.13
CA SER A 8 -3.23 12.40 -3.90
C SER A 8 -4.11 11.98 -2.72
N ASN A 9 -3.85 10.82 -2.12
CA ASN A 9 -4.62 10.31 -0.99
C ASN A 9 -4.11 10.91 0.32
N GLN A 10 -4.93 11.76 0.96
CA GLN A 10 -4.54 12.48 2.17
C GLN A 10 -4.24 11.56 3.35
N PHE A 11 -4.95 10.44 3.50
CA PHE A 11 -4.69 9.47 4.56
C PHE A 11 -3.28 8.86 4.41
N LYS A 12 -2.90 8.46 3.20
CA LYS A 12 -1.56 7.95 2.91
C LYS A 12 -0.48 9.00 3.17
N ILE A 13 -0.72 10.25 2.75
CA ILE A 13 0.21 11.37 2.95
C ILE A 13 0.46 11.60 4.44
N ASN A 14 -0.61 11.69 5.23
CA ASN A 14 -0.51 11.92 6.67
C ASN A 14 0.26 10.79 7.37
N GLU A 15 -0.02 9.53 7.04
CA GLU A 15 0.67 8.37 7.63
C GLU A 15 2.16 8.38 7.28
N VAL A 16 2.51 8.61 6.01
CA VAL A 16 3.91 8.69 5.56
C VAL A 16 4.65 9.83 6.26
N GLN A 17 4.04 11.01 6.35
CA GLN A 17 4.62 12.15 7.04
C GLN A 17 4.81 11.89 8.54
N THR A 18 3.83 11.27 9.20
CA THR A 18 3.90 10.93 10.64
C THR A 18 5.06 9.99 10.94
N ILE A 19 5.31 9.00 10.06
CA ILE A 19 6.34 7.99 10.28
C ILE A 19 7.73 8.48 9.87
N LEU A 20 7.85 9.20 8.75
CA LEU A 20 9.14 9.54 8.15
C LEU A 20 9.66 10.93 8.50
N ASN A 21 8.79 11.92 8.80
CA ASN A 21 9.26 13.26 9.15
C ASN A 21 10.11 13.22 10.41
N SER A 22 11.26 13.89 10.33
CA SER A 22 12.21 14.04 11.45
C SER A 22 12.99 15.34 11.27
N SER A 23 13.89 15.66 12.18
CA SER A 23 14.77 16.85 12.07
C SER A 23 15.58 16.88 10.76
N ASN A 24 15.80 15.72 10.13
CA ASN A 24 16.65 15.57 8.95
C ASN A 24 15.92 15.10 7.69
N ILE A 25 14.62 14.75 7.80
CA ILE A 25 13.79 14.24 6.69
C ILE A 25 12.50 15.03 6.65
N THR A 26 12.19 15.60 5.49
CA THR A 26 10.93 16.29 5.22
C THR A 26 10.22 15.61 4.06
N ILE A 27 8.98 15.24 4.24
CA ILE A 27 8.14 14.63 3.22
C ILE A 27 7.21 15.68 2.60
N TYR A 28 7.35 15.88 1.31
CA TYR A 28 6.47 16.73 0.50
C TYR A 28 5.53 15.86 -0.33
N SER A 29 4.25 16.14 -0.31
CA SER A 29 3.30 15.46 -1.20
C SER A 29 3.33 16.05 -2.60
N VAL A 30 3.26 15.19 -3.62
CA VAL A 30 3.14 15.57 -5.02
C VAL A 30 1.98 14.80 -5.64
N SER A 31 1.05 15.53 -6.24
CA SER A 31 -0.05 14.94 -7.00
C SER A 31 0.25 15.11 -8.51
N LYS A 32 0.72 14.04 -9.13
CA LYS A 32 1.00 13.99 -10.56
C LYS A 32 0.55 12.66 -11.14
N LYS A 33 -0.13 12.69 -12.27
CA LYS A 33 -0.60 11.48 -12.93
C LYS A 33 0.57 10.77 -13.60
N ILE A 34 0.81 9.53 -13.21
CA ILE A 34 1.76 8.61 -13.85
C ILE A 34 0.96 7.49 -14.51
N ASN A 35 1.30 7.15 -15.74
CA ASN A 35 0.72 5.99 -16.40
C ASN A 35 1.37 4.72 -15.84
N GLU A 36 0.60 3.99 -15.04
CA GLU A 36 1.04 2.75 -14.42
C GLU A 36 0.93 1.58 -15.41
N ILE A 37 1.92 0.70 -15.40
CA ILE A 37 1.85 -0.58 -16.12
C ILE A 37 0.82 -1.49 -15.45
N GLN A 38 0.27 -2.40 -16.21
CA GLN A 38 -0.65 -3.44 -15.72
C GLN A 38 0.15 -4.71 -15.50
N SER A 39 0.33 -5.09 -14.25
CA SER A 39 1.02 -6.32 -13.85
C SER A 39 0.42 -6.86 -12.54
N ASN A 40 0.48 -8.16 -12.33
CA ASN A 40 0.17 -8.76 -11.03
C ASN A 40 1.35 -8.61 -10.05
N ASP A 41 2.57 -8.34 -10.54
CA ASP A 41 3.74 -8.06 -9.71
C ASP A 41 3.75 -6.61 -9.23
N MET A 42 3.51 -6.43 -7.95
CA MET A 42 3.47 -5.12 -7.29
C MET A 42 4.84 -4.43 -7.27
N THR A 43 5.92 -5.20 -7.24
CA THR A 43 7.29 -4.67 -7.24
C THR A 43 7.63 -4.08 -8.60
N GLU A 44 7.26 -4.78 -9.68
CA GLU A 44 7.42 -4.29 -11.04
C GLU A 44 6.68 -2.96 -11.25
N ILE A 45 5.41 -2.87 -10.79
CA ILE A 45 4.62 -1.63 -10.88
C ILE A 45 5.30 -0.50 -10.08
N ALA A 46 5.75 -0.78 -8.86
CA ALA A 46 6.37 0.23 -8.00
C ALA A 46 7.68 0.77 -8.59
N LEU A 47 8.51 -0.10 -9.16
CA LEU A 47 9.78 0.27 -9.80
C LEU A 47 9.54 1.14 -11.04
N ASP A 48 8.63 0.74 -11.95
CA ASP A 48 8.26 1.51 -13.13
C ASP A 48 7.70 2.88 -12.76
N LYS A 49 6.80 2.92 -11.78
CA LYS A 49 6.20 4.15 -11.27
C LYS A 49 7.25 5.09 -10.65
N ALA A 50 8.20 4.57 -9.86
CA ALA A 50 9.27 5.37 -9.26
C ALA A 50 10.18 5.98 -10.33
N LEU A 51 10.56 5.21 -11.34
CA LEU A 51 11.37 5.68 -12.46
C LEU A 51 10.68 6.80 -13.23
N LYS A 52 9.43 6.59 -13.64
CA LYS A 52 8.63 7.60 -14.36
C LYS A 52 8.40 8.86 -13.53
N ALA A 53 8.14 8.70 -12.24
CA ALA A 53 7.95 9.82 -11.33
C ALA A 53 9.24 10.63 -11.16
N PHE A 54 10.38 9.95 -11.00
CA PHE A 54 11.68 10.62 -10.90
C PHE A 54 12.00 11.40 -12.19
N GLN A 55 11.78 10.80 -13.36
CA GLN A 55 12.00 11.47 -14.66
C GLN A 55 11.20 12.77 -14.79
N GLN A 56 9.99 12.82 -14.21
CA GLN A 56 9.12 13.99 -14.31
C GLN A 56 9.37 15.04 -13.23
N ILE A 57 9.89 14.66 -12.07
CA ILE A 57 10.02 15.52 -10.88
C ILE A 57 11.47 15.95 -10.66
N GLY A 58 12.45 15.09 -10.98
CA GLY A 58 13.88 15.37 -10.84
C GLY A 58 14.35 15.55 -9.39
N ARG A 59 13.63 14.95 -8.43
CA ARG A 59 13.92 15.01 -7.00
C ARG A 59 13.76 13.62 -6.38
N PRO A 60 14.39 13.35 -5.21
CA PRO A 60 14.17 12.09 -4.52
C PRO A 60 12.68 11.80 -4.34
N ILE A 61 12.22 10.66 -4.86
CA ILE A 61 10.79 10.35 -4.96
C ILE A 61 10.47 9.04 -4.27
N LEU A 62 9.39 9.03 -3.51
CA LEU A 62 8.78 7.86 -2.91
C LEU A 62 7.45 7.58 -3.61
N VAL A 63 7.24 6.33 -3.99
CA VAL A 63 5.96 5.85 -4.52
C VAL A 63 5.51 4.62 -3.75
N GLU A 64 4.21 4.34 -3.80
CA GLU A 64 3.59 3.20 -3.14
C GLU A 64 2.73 2.40 -4.10
N GLN A 65 2.79 1.08 -3.97
CA GLN A 65 1.84 0.13 -4.53
C GLN A 65 1.29 -0.74 -3.41
N THR A 66 -0.04 -0.85 -3.34
CA THR A 66 -0.72 -1.63 -2.30
C THR A 66 -1.76 -2.54 -2.94
N GLY A 67 -1.85 -3.79 -2.49
CA GLY A 67 -2.78 -4.75 -3.04
C GLY A 67 -3.03 -5.95 -2.13
N LEU A 68 -3.93 -6.81 -2.59
CA LEU A 68 -4.35 -8.04 -1.94
C LEU A 68 -3.88 -9.26 -2.75
N LEU A 69 -3.29 -10.21 -2.05
CA LEU A 69 -2.83 -11.49 -2.59
C LEU A 69 -3.71 -12.59 -2.01
N ILE A 70 -4.71 -13.04 -2.77
CA ILE A 70 -5.66 -14.07 -2.33
C ILE A 70 -5.04 -15.44 -2.62
N LYS A 71 -4.71 -16.18 -1.57
CA LYS A 71 -3.95 -17.42 -1.63
C LYS A 71 -4.57 -18.45 -2.59
N ASP A 72 -5.83 -18.78 -2.37
CA ASP A 72 -6.55 -19.78 -3.18
C ASP A 72 -7.00 -19.25 -4.55
N PHE A 73 -6.66 -17.99 -4.88
CA PHE A 73 -6.85 -17.38 -6.18
C PHE A 73 -5.51 -17.11 -6.92
N GLY A 74 -4.48 -17.91 -6.60
CA GLY A 74 -3.17 -17.80 -7.23
C GLY A 74 -2.42 -16.50 -6.92
N ASN A 75 -2.66 -15.94 -5.74
CA ASN A 75 -2.14 -14.62 -5.31
C ASN A 75 -2.61 -13.44 -6.18
N LEU A 76 -3.66 -13.64 -6.97
CA LEU A 76 -4.36 -12.54 -7.61
C LEU A 76 -5.33 -11.88 -6.61
N PRO A 77 -5.75 -10.60 -6.82
CA PRO A 77 -5.39 -9.75 -7.95
C PRO A 77 -3.99 -9.10 -7.87
N GLY A 78 -3.31 -9.11 -6.71
CA GLY A 78 -1.96 -8.56 -6.58
C GLY A 78 -1.88 -7.10 -7.00
N GLY A 79 -1.01 -6.77 -7.95
CA GLY A 79 -0.88 -5.41 -8.49
C GLY A 79 -2.13 -4.90 -9.19
N LEU A 80 -3.06 -5.78 -9.59
CA LEU A 80 -4.32 -5.43 -10.24
C LEU A 80 -5.47 -5.16 -9.25
N THR A 81 -5.20 -5.14 -7.94
CA THR A 81 -6.23 -4.99 -6.89
C THR A 81 -7.13 -3.79 -7.13
N GLN A 82 -6.59 -2.65 -7.56
CA GLN A 82 -7.40 -1.45 -7.80
C GLN A 82 -8.43 -1.66 -8.92
N ILE A 83 -8.07 -2.34 -10.00
CA ILE A 83 -8.96 -2.62 -11.12
C ILE A 83 -10.12 -3.53 -10.67
N PHE A 84 -9.80 -4.57 -9.90
CA PHE A 84 -10.82 -5.46 -9.35
C PHE A 84 -11.74 -4.71 -8.38
N TRP A 85 -11.15 -3.86 -7.52
CA TRP A 85 -11.91 -3.06 -6.56
C TRP A 85 -12.86 -2.09 -7.24
N ASP A 86 -12.38 -1.33 -8.22
CA ASP A 86 -13.18 -0.34 -8.95
C ASP A 86 -14.30 -1.00 -9.76
N SER A 87 -14.11 -2.26 -10.18
CA SER A 87 -15.10 -3.02 -10.97
C SER A 87 -16.14 -3.73 -10.12
N LEU A 88 -15.78 -4.19 -8.93
CA LEU A 88 -16.63 -5.06 -8.10
C LEU A 88 -17.20 -4.32 -6.89
N GLU A 89 -16.53 -3.29 -6.41
CA GLU A 89 -16.82 -2.59 -5.15
C GLU A 89 -16.83 -3.53 -3.93
N ALA A 90 -17.04 -2.99 -2.73
CA ALA A 90 -16.89 -3.71 -1.48
C ALA A 90 -17.78 -4.97 -1.38
N ASP A 91 -19.06 -4.82 -1.69
CA ASP A 91 -20.03 -5.89 -1.47
C ASP A 91 -19.78 -7.09 -2.43
N LYS A 92 -19.59 -6.80 -3.73
CA LYS A 92 -19.36 -7.85 -4.72
C LYS A 92 -17.99 -8.51 -4.59
N PHE A 93 -16.96 -7.69 -4.31
CA PHE A 93 -15.61 -8.20 -4.08
C PHE A 93 -15.61 -9.17 -2.90
N SER A 94 -16.14 -8.74 -1.76
CA SER A 94 -16.17 -9.57 -0.55
C SER A 94 -17.07 -10.81 -0.71
N GLU A 95 -18.22 -10.70 -1.37
CA GLU A 95 -19.10 -11.84 -1.64
C GLU A 95 -18.40 -12.94 -2.46
N ILE A 96 -17.64 -12.56 -3.49
CA ILE A 96 -16.94 -13.50 -4.35
C ILE A 96 -15.78 -14.13 -3.60
N PHE A 97 -14.88 -13.30 -3.06
CA PHE A 97 -13.59 -13.78 -2.57
C PHE A 97 -13.63 -14.37 -1.15
N SER A 98 -14.64 -14.05 -0.34
CA SER A 98 -14.86 -14.75 0.95
C SER A 98 -15.27 -16.20 0.80
N LYS A 99 -15.74 -16.62 -0.39
CA LYS A 99 -16.18 -17.99 -0.68
C LYS A 99 -15.13 -18.84 -1.41
N ILE A 100 -13.97 -18.26 -1.73
CA ILE A 100 -12.87 -18.97 -2.39
C ILE A 100 -11.98 -19.60 -1.33
N GLY A 101 -11.98 -20.93 -1.27
CA GLY A 101 -11.14 -21.71 -0.39
C GLY A 101 -11.26 -21.30 1.08
N SER A 102 -10.13 -20.97 1.68
CA SER A 102 -10.05 -20.53 3.09
C SER A 102 -10.31 -19.04 3.29
N ALA A 103 -10.57 -18.28 2.21
CA ALA A 103 -10.61 -16.81 2.19
C ALA A 103 -9.32 -16.13 2.72
N GLU A 104 -8.21 -16.89 2.82
CA GLU A 104 -6.91 -16.36 3.24
C GLU A 104 -6.38 -15.36 2.23
N VAL A 105 -5.94 -14.21 2.73
CA VAL A 105 -5.42 -13.11 1.95
C VAL A 105 -4.26 -12.44 2.65
N THR A 106 -3.23 -12.08 1.89
CA THR A 106 -2.14 -11.24 2.36
C THR A 106 -2.32 -9.82 1.80
N ALA A 107 -2.48 -8.85 2.68
CA ALA A 107 -2.38 -7.44 2.32
C ALA A 107 -0.90 -7.06 2.20
N LYS A 108 -0.50 -6.50 1.06
CA LYS A 108 0.90 -6.15 0.78
C LYS A 108 1.02 -4.68 0.37
N THR A 109 2.07 -4.03 0.85
CA THR A 109 2.54 -2.72 0.37
C THR A 109 3.98 -2.85 -0.11
N VAL A 110 4.26 -2.32 -1.29
CA VAL A 110 5.61 -2.12 -1.82
C VAL A 110 5.84 -0.62 -1.93
N LEU A 111 6.86 -0.14 -1.25
CA LEU A 111 7.41 1.21 -1.41
C LEU A 111 8.59 1.14 -2.37
N ALA A 112 8.70 2.09 -3.30
CA ALA A 112 9.90 2.28 -4.10
C ALA A 112 10.40 3.71 -3.90
N PHE A 113 11.62 3.83 -3.39
CA PHE A 113 12.32 5.09 -3.14
C PHE A 113 13.46 5.27 -4.14
N CYS A 114 13.35 6.29 -4.99
CA CYS A 114 14.41 6.69 -5.91
C CYS A 114 15.18 7.87 -5.30
N ASP A 115 16.44 7.66 -4.98
CA ASP A 115 17.33 8.69 -4.40
C ASP A 115 18.02 9.58 -5.47
N GLY A 116 17.80 9.25 -6.76
CA GLY A 116 18.41 9.90 -7.91
C GLY A 116 19.59 9.12 -8.52
N LYS A 117 20.04 8.06 -7.85
CA LYS A 117 21.11 7.16 -8.33
C LYS A 117 20.58 5.74 -8.54
N GLN A 118 19.75 5.28 -7.63
CA GLN A 118 19.16 3.95 -7.64
C GLN A 118 17.75 3.95 -7.04
N ILE A 119 17.03 2.86 -7.24
CA ILE A 119 15.70 2.66 -6.67
C ILE A 119 15.78 1.54 -5.63
N HIS A 120 15.39 1.84 -4.41
CA HIS A 120 15.31 0.91 -3.28
C HIS A 120 13.86 0.50 -3.07
N THR A 121 13.61 -0.78 -2.80
CA THR A 121 12.25 -1.28 -2.52
C THR A 121 12.13 -1.78 -1.08
N PHE A 122 10.97 -1.51 -0.47
CA PHE A 122 10.66 -1.94 0.90
C PHE A 122 9.25 -2.51 0.93
N GLU A 123 9.12 -3.72 1.44
CA GLU A 123 7.86 -4.43 1.47
C GLU A 123 7.36 -4.62 2.90
N GLY A 124 6.06 -4.49 3.09
CA GLY A 124 5.34 -4.89 4.28
C GLY A 124 4.15 -5.76 3.93
N THR A 125 3.88 -6.75 4.76
CA THR A 125 2.77 -7.69 4.57
C THR A 125 2.03 -7.90 5.88
N VAL A 126 0.73 -8.12 5.78
CA VAL A 126 -0.15 -8.55 6.88
C VAL A 126 -1.07 -9.63 6.35
N ASP A 127 -1.07 -10.78 7.00
CA ASP A 127 -1.98 -11.86 6.66
C ASP A 127 -3.33 -11.66 7.34
N GLY A 128 -4.39 -12.14 6.70
CA GLY A 128 -5.75 -12.01 7.19
C GLY A 128 -6.74 -12.82 6.37
N HIS A 129 -8.00 -12.47 6.52
CA HIS A 129 -9.12 -13.09 5.80
C HIS A 129 -9.99 -12.03 5.14
N ILE A 130 -10.61 -12.39 4.02
CA ILE A 130 -11.68 -11.60 3.42
C ILE A 130 -12.98 -11.95 4.12
N VAL A 131 -13.66 -10.96 4.66
CA VAL A 131 -14.95 -11.14 5.35
C VAL A 131 -16.11 -10.66 4.49
N PHE A 132 -17.27 -11.33 4.63
CA PHE A 132 -18.53 -10.93 4.04
C PHE A 132 -19.65 -11.03 5.08
N PRO A 133 -20.54 -10.04 5.19
CA PRO A 133 -20.55 -8.75 4.48
C PRO A 133 -19.42 -7.81 4.93
N PRO A 134 -19.12 -6.73 4.15
CA PRO A 134 -18.17 -5.70 4.57
C PRO A 134 -18.56 -5.08 5.91
N ARG A 135 -17.57 -4.76 6.76
CA ARG A 135 -17.78 -4.19 8.10
C ARG A 135 -16.97 -2.92 8.28
N GLY A 136 -17.55 -1.95 8.99
CA GLY A 136 -16.94 -0.63 9.22
C GLY A 136 -17.13 0.33 8.04
N ASN A 137 -16.38 1.44 8.05
CA ASN A 137 -16.45 2.47 7.02
C ASN A 137 -15.94 1.96 5.67
N LYS A 138 -16.64 2.24 4.59
CA LYS A 138 -16.29 1.86 3.21
C LYS A 138 -15.47 2.93 2.47
N ASP A 139 -15.10 4.04 3.12
CA ASP A 139 -14.46 5.19 2.46
C ASP A 139 -13.00 4.91 2.05
N PHE A 140 -12.34 3.95 2.66
CA PHE A 140 -10.94 3.64 2.39
C PHE A 140 -10.76 2.25 1.77
N GLN A 141 -11.04 2.16 0.46
CA GLN A 141 -10.80 0.95 -0.33
C GLN A 141 -11.28 -0.33 0.40
N TRP A 142 -10.48 -1.39 0.36
CA TRP A 142 -10.78 -2.72 0.89
C TRP A 142 -10.59 -2.89 2.40
N ASP A 143 -10.35 -1.84 3.16
CA ASP A 143 -10.24 -1.92 4.63
C ASP A 143 -11.47 -2.55 5.29
N CYS A 144 -12.66 -2.32 4.74
CA CYS A 144 -13.93 -2.84 5.26
C CYS A 144 -14.14 -4.35 5.05
N ILE A 145 -13.27 -5.00 4.27
CA ILE A 145 -13.36 -6.44 3.98
C ILE A 145 -12.13 -7.24 4.46
N PHE A 146 -11.09 -6.58 4.93
CA PHE A 146 -9.86 -7.22 5.39
C PHE A 146 -9.82 -7.30 6.91
N GLU A 147 -9.87 -8.52 7.44
CA GLU A 147 -9.71 -8.83 8.86
C GLU A 147 -8.31 -9.42 9.08
N PRO A 148 -7.39 -8.70 9.75
CA PRO A 148 -6.04 -9.20 9.98
C PRO A 148 -6.01 -10.35 10.97
N LEU A 149 -5.08 -11.28 10.82
CA LEU A 149 -4.91 -12.41 11.74
C LEU A 149 -4.69 -11.92 13.18
N GLY A 150 -5.37 -12.59 14.12
CA GLY A 150 -5.32 -12.23 15.55
C GLY A 150 -6.29 -11.12 15.96
N TYR A 151 -7.11 -10.64 15.04
CA TYR A 151 -8.17 -9.66 15.30
C TYR A 151 -9.53 -10.23 14.87
N ASN A 152 -10.61 -9.72 15.48
CA ASN A 152 -11.99 -10.00 15.09
C ASN A 152 -12.65 -8.76 14.48
N GLN A 153 -11.84 -7.82 14.00
CA GLN A 153 -12.24 -6.55 13.43
C GLN A 153 -11.54 -6.34 12.10
N THR A 154 -12.24 -5.73 11.15
CA THR A 154 -11.62 -5.31 9.89
C THR A 154 -10.71 -4.10 10.11
N PHE A 155 -9.84 -3.80 9.15
CA PHE A 155 -9.04 -2.57 9.19
C PHE A 155 -9.90 -1.31 9.32
N ALA A 156 -11.08 -1.30 8.68
CA ALA A 156 -12.02 -0.19 8.81
C ALA A 156 -12.59 -0.06 10.24
N GLU A 157 -12.85 -1.17 10.92
CA GLU A 157 -13.33 -1.17 12.32
C GLU A 157 -12.23 -0.84 13.32
N LEU A 158 -10.96 -1.16 13.01
CA LEU A 158 -9.81 -0.83 13.85
C LEU A 158 -9.48 0.67 13.85
N GLY A 159 -9.93 1.42 12.85
CA GLY A 159 -9.66 2.86 12.76
C GLY A 159 -8.17 3.18 12.85
N ASP A 160 -7.79 4.11 13.74
CA ASP A 160 -6.38 4.54 13.89
C ASP A 160 -5.44 3.42 14.34
N LYS A 161 -5.95 2.40 15.04
CA LYS A 161 -5.15 1.26 15.48
C LYS A 161 -4.59 0.45 14.31
N LYS A 162 -5.26 0.47 13.14
CA LYS A 162 -4.73 -0.09 11.89
C LYS A 162 -3.33 0.45 11.59
N ASN A 163 -3.07 1.75 11.83
CA ASN A 163 -1.79 2.39 11.51
C ASN A 163 -0.62 1.83 12.33
N GLU A 164 -0.89 1.10 13.41
CA GLU A 164 0.14 0.45 14.23
C GLU A 164 0.56 -0.92 13.69
N ILE A 165 -0.30 -1.56 12.87
CA ILE A 165 -0.12 -2.95 12.42
C ILE A 165 -0.13 -3.11 10.90
N SER A 166 -0.36 -2.05 10.15
CA SER A 166 -0.56 -2.13 8.71
C SER A 166 0.72 -2.53 7.94
N MET A 167 0.52 -3.16 6.77
CA MET A 167 1.60 -3.47 5.83
C MET A 167 2.36 -2.22 5.39
N ARG A 168 1.67 -1.06 5.30
CA ARG A 168 2.31 0.24 4.98
C ARG A 168 3.26 0.66 6.09
N LYS A 169 2.84 0.57 7.35
CA LYS A 169 3.72 0.87 8.48
C LYS A 169 4.97 0.01 8.46
N ILE A 170 4.82 -1.30 8.26
CA ILE A 170 5.96 -2.23 8.19
C ILE A 170 6.95 -1.82 7.09
N ALA A 171 6.44 -1.47 5.90
CA ALA A 171 7.28 -1.01 4.79
C ALA A 171 7.97 0.35 5.10
N LEU A 172 7.25 1.30 5.69
CA LEU A 172 7.78 2.62 6.06
C LEU A 172 8.86 2.54 7.16
N GLU A 173 8.71 1.65 8.12
CA GLU A 173 9.73 1.41 9.15
C GLU A 173 11.03 0.87 8.55
N LYS A 174 10.95 0.00 7.55
CA LYS A 174 12.11 -0.49 6.80
C LYS A 174 12.80 0.63 6.02
N LEU A 175 12.00 1.47 5.33
CA LEU A 175 12.52 2.65 4.64
C LEU A 175 13.16 3.62 5.63
N ARG A 176 12.52 3.90 6.77
CA ARG A 176 13.09 4.78 7.81
C ARG A 176 14.46 4.31 8.27
N LYS A 177 14.58 3.02 8.58
CA LYS A 177 15.86 2.42 8.98
C LYS A 177 16.93 2.61 7.90
N HIS A 178 16.60 2.32 6.64
CA HIS A 178 17.52 2.55 5.51
C HIS A 178 17.98 4.02 5.42
N LEU A 179 17.05 4.97 5.55
CA LEU A 179 17.36 6.41 5.50
C LEU A 179 18.24 6.90 6.69
N GLU A 180 18.22 6.20 7.81
CA GLU A 180 19.10 6.44 8.95
C GLU A 180 20.51 5.88 8.72
N GLU A 181 20.64 4.76 7.97
CA GLU A 181 21.92 4.09 7.68
C GLU A 181 22.73 4.78 6.58
N ILE A 182 22.10 5.49 5.64
CA ILE A 182 22.79 6.17 4.53
C ILE A 182 23.29 7.59 4.88
N LYS A 183 23.20 7.97 6.13
CA LYS A 183 23.81 9.21 6.66
C LYS A 183 25.26 8.97 6.98
#